data_5daea5d06f8efd9f04e54273c603c67f
#
_entry.id   5daea5d06f8efd9f04e54273c603c67f
#
_cell.length_a   1.000
_cell.length_b   1.000
_cell.length_c   1.000
_cell.angle_alpha   90.00
_cell.angle_beta   90.00
_cell.angle_gamma   90.00
#
_symmetry.space_group_name_H-M   'P 1'
#
loop_
_entity.id
_entity.type
_entity.pdbx_description
1 polymer ?
#
loop_
_entity_poly.entity_id
_entity_poly.type
_entity_poly.pdbx_seq_one_letter_code
_entity_poly.pdbx_strand_id
1 'polypeptide(L)'
;MNYTYCERLMWVAIAPAAFRYLARQELGWDISALKQLSKQIYRQMVSRTPDIGSMMENPLRVCLTGGILWLSIYKAAEEKMSEKCFEGMVSASMRSPLVVTAFRGKAKTAFTLKAQYKRAATASLADADRNPFQWNAEVIFGRDAEEYTILYHQCGLCALGRQEGLPHLVPYLCALDTMSVDWMGGRLYRTKTLA
;
A
#
# COMPACT_ATOMS: atom_id res chain seq x y z
N MET A 1 9.71 -2.23 12.44
CA MET A 1 10.08 -3.32 11.49
C MET A 1 11.57 -3.28 11.18
N ASN A 2 12.14 -4.41 10.79
CA ASN A 2 13.50 -4.44 10.24
C ASN A 2 13.49 -4.17 8.73
N TYR A 3 14.55 -3.50 8.24
CA TYR A 3 14.72 -3.25 6.81
C TYR A 3 15.19 -4.52 6.09
N THR A 4 14.24 -5.30 5.59
CA THR A 4 14.44 -6.63 5.01
C THR A 4 14.29 -6.62 3.48
N TYR A 5 14.10 -7.79 2.91
CA TYR A 5 13.89 -7.96 1.47
C TYR A 5 12.64 -7.21 0.96
N CYS A 6 11.53 -7.20 1.72
CA CYS A 6 10.29 -6.54 1.32
C CYS A 6 10.50 -5.03 1.13
N GLU A 7 11.14 -4.38 2.11
CA GLU A 7 11.40 -2.94 2.10
C GLU A 7 12.36 -2.55 0.97
N ARG A 8 13.38 -3.40 0.73
CA ARG A 8 14.31 -3.22 -0.39
C ARG A 8 13.61 -3.38 -1.73
N LEU A 9 12.76 -4.40 -1.86
CA LEU A 9 11.99 -4.66 -3.09
C LEU A 9 11.07 -3.49 -3.42
N MET A 10 10.34 -2.94 -2.45
CA MET A 10 9.49 -1.76 -2.64
C MET A 10 10.28 -0.58 -3.18
N TRP A 11 11.45 -0.30 -2.58
CA TRP A 11 12.31 0.78 -3.03
C TRP A 11 12.79 0.58 -4.48
N VAL A 12 13.21 -0.63 -4.84
CA VAL A 12 13.76 -0.91 -6.18
C VAL A 12 12.66 -0.98 -7.25
N ALA A 13 11.51 -1.55 -6.91
CA ALA A 13 10.45 -1.81 -7.90
C ALA A 13 9.52 -0.60 -8.13
N ILE A 14 9.25 0.17 -7.09
CA ILE A 14 8.20 1.21 -7.10
C ILE A 14 8.79 2.63 -7.13
N ALA A 15 9.81 2.92 -6.32
CA ALA A 15 10.36 4.27 -6.23
C ALA A 15 10.84 4.86 -7.57
N PRO A 16 11.46 4.10 -8.51
CA PRO A 16 11.88 4.68 -9.79
C PRO A 16 10.72 5.26 -10.62
N ALA A 17 9.54 4.65 -10.56
CA ALA A 17 8.37 5.16 -11.29
C ALA A 17 7.80 6.42 -10.61
N ALA A 18 7.80 6.47 -9.27
CA ALA A 18 7.43 7.66 -8.52
C ALA A 18 8.34 8.85 -8.87
N PHE A 19 9.66 8.67 -8.81
CA PHE A 19 10.60 9.75 -9.13
C PHE A 19 10.58 10.16 -10.61
N ARG A 20 10.34 9.24 -11.55
CA ARG A 20 10.12 9.60 -12.95
C ARG A 20 8.86 10.45 -13.15
N TYR A 21 7.81 10.17 -12.40
CA TYR A 21 6.61 11.01 -12.41
C TYR A 21 6.94 12.42 -11.89
N LEU A 22 7.59 12.51 -10.72
CA LEU A 22 7.95 13.79 -10.12
C LEU A 22 8.90 14.63 -10.98
N ALA A 23 9.85 13.99 -11.66
CA ALA A 23 10.77 14.66 -12.59
C ALA A 23 10.07 15.33 -13.77
N ARG A 24 8.85 14.90 -14.12
CA ARG A 24 8.05 15.49 -15.20
C ARG A 24 7.13 16.62 -14.72
N GLN A 25 7.01 16.78 -13.40
CA GLN A 25 6.30 17.91 -12.84
C GLN A 25 7.27 19.09 -12.82
N GLU A 26 6.94 20.19 -13.45
CA GLU A 26 7.78 21.39 -13.57
C GLU A 26 7.86 22.16 -12.23
N LEU A 27 8.20 21.47 -11.14
CA LEU A 27 8.20 22.01 -9.77
C LEU A 27 9.61 22.45 -9.30
N GLY A 28 10.60 22.42 -10.19
CA GLY A 28 11.96 22.86 -9.89
C GLY A 28 12.69 22.01 -8.82
N TRP A 29 12.30 20.75 -8.66
CA TRP A 29 12.93 19.87 -7.67
C TRP A 29 14.26 19.28 -8.15
N ASP A 30 15.26 19.29 -7.28
CA ASP A 30 16.41 18.39 -7.41
C ASP A 30 15.97 16.96 -7.08
N ILE A 31 15.65 16.20 -8.12
CA ILE A 31 15.18 14.81 -7.97
C ILE A 31 16.23 13.91 -7.32
N SER A 32 17.51 14.19 -7.49
CA SER A 32 18.59 13.41 -6.86
C SER A 32 18.62 13.62 -5.35
N ALA A 33 18.58 14.88 -4.91
CA ALA A 33 18.51 15.23 -3.50
C ALA A 33 17.21 14.70 -2.87
N LEU A 34 16.07 14.89 -3.53
CA LEU A 34 14.77 14.37 -3.09
C LEU A 34 14.81 12.85 -2.89
N LYS A 35 15.40 12.11 -3.83
CA LYS A 35 15.54 10.65 -3.74
C LYS A 35 16.40 10.22 -2.57
N GLN A 36 17.52 10.91 -2.32
CA GLN A 36 18.40 10.61 -1.19
C GLN A 36 17.69 10.85 0.15
N LEU A 37 17.05 12.00 0.29
CA LEU A 37 16.29 12.34 1.50
C LEU A 37 15.12 11.38 1.73
N SER A 38 14.34 11.09 0.68
CA SER A 38 13.24 10.11 0.75
C SER A 38 13.73 8.74 1.24
N LYS A 39 14.89 8.28 0.76
CA LYS A 39 15.45 6.98 1.16
C LYS A 39 15.85 6.96 2.64
N GLN A 40 16.34 8.07 3.14
CA GLN A 40 16.70 8.26 4.56
C GLN A 40 15.43 8.21 5.43
N ILE A 41 14.42 9.01 5.08
CA ILE A 41 13.12 9.05 5.77
C ILE A 41 12.43 7.68 5.71
N TYR A 42 12.46 7.02 4.55
CA TYR A 42 11.90 5.68 4.38
C TYR A 42 12.48 4.68 5.38
N ARG A 43 13.81 4.64 5.54
CA ARG A 43 14.49 3.76 6.51
C ARG A 43 14.11 4.09 7.94
N GLN A 44 14.02 5.38 8.27
CA GLN A 44 13.60 5.84 9.60
C GLN A 44 12.15 5.45 9.89
N MET A 45 11.25 5.63 8.92
CA MET A 45 9.86 5.23 9.07
C MET A 45 9.72 3.71 9.24
N VAL A 46 10.45 2.92 8.44
CA VAL A 46 10.49 1.46 8.61
C VAL A 46 10.93 1.08 10.02
N SER A 47 12.02 1.65 10.53
CA SER A 47 12.55 1.29 11.86
C SER A 47 11.59 1.59 13.02
N ARG A 48 10.80 2.67 12.92
CA ARG A 48 9.84 3.05 13.98
C ARG A 48 8.45 2.44 13.82
N THR A 49 8.15 1.82 12.68
CA THR A 49 6.87 1.12 12.47
C THR A 49 6.92 -0.24 13.15
N PRO A 50 5.92 -0.61 13.98
CA PRO A 50 5.81 -1.93 14.59
C PRO A 50 5.85 -3.06 13.56
N ASP A 51 6.45 -4.19 13.92
CA ASP A 51 6.52 -5.34 13.02
C ASP A 51 5.16 -6.04 12.92
N ILE A 52 4.77 -6.41 11.72
CA ILE A 52 3.52 -7.13 11.43
C ILE A 52 3.76 -8.53 10.88
N GLY A 53 4.98 -9.05 11.03
CA GLY A 53 5.40 -10.35 10.50
C GLY A 53 6.08 -10.22 9.12
N SER A 54 6.64 -11.32 8.65
CA SER A 54 7.27 -11.39 7.34
C SER A 54 6.25 -11.32 6.21
N MET A 55 6.69 -11.02 4.98
CA MET A 55 5.82 -11.02 3.79
C MET A 55 5.17 -12.40 3.51
N MET A 56 5.81 -13.48 3.95
CA MET A 56 5.27 -14.84 3.80
C MET A 56 4.15 -15.12 4.80
N GLU A 57 4.28 -14.61 6.02
CA GLU A 57 3.30 -14.75 7.09
C GLU A 57 2.16 -13.73 6.94
N ASN A 58 2.49 -12.51 6.56
CA ASN A 58 1.55 -11.41 6.39
C ASN A 58 1.75 -10.71 5.04
N PRO A 59 0.99 -11.09 3.99
CA PRO A 59 1.08 -10.45 2.68
C PRO A 59 0.79 -8.94 2.68
N LEU A 60 0.06 -8.43 3.70
CA LEU A 60 -0.24 -7.00 3.84
C LEU A 60 0.97 -6.16 4.26
N ARG A 61 2.08 -6.80 4.65
CA ARG A 61 3.37 -6.12 4.80
C ARG A 61 3.77 -5.35 3.53
N VAL A 62 3.45 -5.88 2.36
CA VAL A 62 3.70 -5.19 1.07
C VAL A 62 2.92 -3.87 0.99
N CYS A 63 1.66 -3.87 1.44
CA CYS A 63 0.82 -2.67 1.46
C CYS A 63 1.37 -1.63 2.44
N LEU A 64 1.72 -2.07 3.67
CA LEU A 64 2.29 -1.19 4.68
C LEU A 64 3.61 -0.57 4.21
N THR A 65 4.50 -1.39 3.67
CA THR A 65 5.82 -0.96 3.17
C THR A 65 5.69 -0.01 1.98
N GLY A 66 4.72 -0.25 1.10
CA GLY A 66 4.37 0.67 0.00
C GLY A 66 3.85 2.02 0.53
N GLY A 67 2.97 2.00 1.52
CA GLY A 67 2.50 3.20 2.20
C GLY A 67 3.65 4.02 2.81
N ILE A 68 4.56 3.35 3.53
CA ILE A 68 5.76 3.99 4.10
C ILE A 68 6.60 4.64 2.98
N LEU A 69 6.78 3.96 1.84
CA LEU A 69 7.53 4.52 0.70
C LEU A 69 6.91 5.82 0.19
N TRP A 70 5.62 5.82 -0.11
CA TRP A 70 4.97 7.01 -0.69
C TRP A 70 4.90 8.17 0.31
N LEU A 71 4.60 7.90 1.58
CA LEU A 71 4.60 8.92 2.61
C LEU A 71 6.01 9.46 2.89
N SER A 72 7.06 8.65 2.76
CA SER A 72 8.44 9.11 2.91
C SER A 72 8.86 10.07 1.79
N ILE A 73 8.38 9.84 0.56
CA ILE A 73 8.61 10.75 -0.57
C ILE A 73 7.87 12.08 -0.34
N TYR A 74 6.63 12.00 0.15
CA TYR A 74 5.85 13.20 0.48
C TYR A 74 6.55 14.04 1.55
N LYS A 75 7.00 13.41 2.64
CA LYS A 75 7.75 14.10 3.72
C LYS A 75 9.06 14.73 3.23
N ALA A 76 9.76 14.06 2.32
CA ALA A 76 10.99 14.61 1.74
C ALA A 76 10.75 15.82 0.85
N ALA A 77 9.54 15.96 0.31
CA ALA A 77 9.16 17.09 -0.52
C ALA A 77 8.79 18.37 0.27
N GLU A 78 8.77 18.31 1.61
CA GLU A 78 8.58 19.47 2.52
C GLU A 78 7.39 20.36 2.11
N GLU A 79 6.20 19.82 2.12
CA GLU A 79 4.95 20.56 1.80
C GLU A 79 4.87 21.15 0.38
N LYS A 80 5.90 21.04 -0.43
CA LYS A 80 5.88 21.49 -1.84
C LYS A 80 5.07 20.59 -2.74
N MET A 81 4.70 19.39 -2.26
CA MET A 81 3.89 18.42 -3.00
C MET A 81 2.41 18.61 -2.65
N SER A 82 1.61 19.04 -3.62
CA SER A 82 0.15 19.05 -3.44
C SER A 82 -0.40 17.61 -3.35
N GLU A 83 -1.58 17.45 -2.72
CA GLU A 83 -2.27 16.15 -2.66
C GLU A 83 -2.54 15.55 -4.05
N LYS A 84 -2.88 16.39 -5.03
CA LYS A 84 -3.06 15.98 -6.42
C LYS A 84 -1.76 15.46 -7.04
N CYS A 85 -0.63 16.08 -6.74
CA CYS A 85 0.68 15.59 -7.18
C CYS A 85 1.02 14.26 -6.50
N PHE A 86 0.72 14.12 -5.21
CA PHE A 86 0.88 12.87 -4.45
C PHE A 86 0.04 11.74 -5.07
N GLU A 87 -1.24 11.97 -5.32
CA GLU A 87 -2.15 11.02 -5.99
C GLU A 87 -1.58 10.56 -7.34
N GLY A 88 -1.15 11.52 -8.16
CA GLY A 88 -0.54 11.23 -9.46
C GLY A 88 0.74 10.41 -9.35
N MET A 89 1.60 10.72 -8.39
CA MET A 89 2.84 9.96 -8.11
C MET A 89 2.54 8.53 -7.69
N VAL A 90 1.62 8.34 -6.74
CA VAL A 90 1.21 7.03 -6.25
C VAL A 90 0.62 6.20 -7.38
N SER A 91 -0.32 6.77 -8.14
CA SER A 91 -0.94 6.13 -9.30
C SER A 91 0.07 5.76 -10.39
N ALA A 92 0.99 6.66 -10.72
CA ALA A 92 2.03 6.41 -11.72
C ALA A 92 2.99 5.30 -11.30
N SER A 93 3.35 5.24 -10.02
CA SER A 93 4.24 4.20 -9.50
C SER A 93 3.59 2.81 -9.51
N MET A 94 2.29 2.73 -9.22
CA MET A 94 1.54 1.48 -9.34
C MET A 94 1.40 1.01 -10.79
N ARG A 95 1.29 1.92 -11.77
CA ARG A 95 1.21 1.58 -13.20
C ARG A 95 2.54 1.12 -13.81
N SER A 96 3.60 0.93 -13.02
CA SER A 96 4.84 0.37 -13.53
C SER A 96 4.62 -1.03 -14.13
N PRO A 97 5.26 -1.39 -15.25
CA PRO A 97 5.04 -2.69 -15.91
C PRO A 97 5.22 -3.88 -14.97
N LEU A 98 6.20 -3.80 -14.07
CA LEU A 98 6.48 -4.86 -13.09
C LEU A 98 5.29 -5.08 -12.14
N VAL A 99 4.69 -4.00 -11.62
CA VAL A 99 3.55 -4.08 -10.70
C VAL A 99 2.32 -4.60 -11.44
N VAL A 100 2.00 -4.03 -12.60
CA VAL A 100 0.85 -4.46 -13.40
C VAL A 100 0.95 -5.95 -13.77
N THR A 101 2.14 -6.40 -14.19
CA THR A 101 2.36 -7.83 -14.53
C THR A 101 2.18 -8.72 -13.31
N ALA A 102 2.66 -8.30 -12.13
CA ALA A 102 2.50 -9.05 -10.89
C ALA A 102 1.02 -9.22 -10.49
N PHE A 103 0.20 -8.17 -10.67
CA PHE A 103 -1.24 -8.27 -10.40
C PHE A 103 -1.97 -9.09 -11.45
N ARG A 104 -1.70 -8.90 -12.74
CA ARG A 104 -2.29 -9.70 -13.83
C ARG A 104 -1.96 -11.18 -13.70
N GLY A 105 -0.77 -11.52 -13.23
CA GLY A 105 -0.39 -12.90 -12.95
C GLY A 105 -1.25 -13.59 -11.88
N LYS A 106 -1.95 -12.83 -11.03
CA LYS A 106 -2.86 -13.34 -10.01
C LYS A 106 -4.31 -13.50 -10.49
N ALA A 107 -4.66 -13.05 -11.70
CA ALA A 107 -6.04 -12.99 -12.19
C ALA A 107 -6.78 -14.34 -12.05
N LYS A 108 -6.13 -15.46 -12.39
CA LYS A 108 -6.73 -16.81 -12.33
C LYS A 108 -6.96 -17.33 -10.91
N THR A 109 -6.33 -16.74 -9.89
CA THR A 109 -6.33 -17.26 -8.51
C THR A 109 -6.89 -16.30 -7.48
N ALA A 110 -6.98 -15.01 -7.80
CA ALA A 110 -7.32 -13.98 -6.84
C ALA A 110 -8.76 -14.09 -6.30
N PHE A 111 -9.70 -14.53 -7.15
CA PHE A 111 -11.14 -14.58 -6.85
C PHE A 111 -11.68 -16.02 -6.81
N THR A 112 -10.91 -16.94 -6.25
CA THR A 112 -11.34 -18.34 -6.04
C THR A 112 -11.79 -18.54 -4.60
N LEU A 113 -12.67 -19.54 -4.34
CA LEU A 113 -13.06 -19.92 -2.97
C LEU A 113 -11.85 -20.19 -2.09
N LYS A 114 -10.81 -20.86 -2.61
CA LYS A 114 -9.56 -21.09 -1.88
C LYS A 114 -8.89 -19.79 -1.45
N ALA A 115 -8.89 -18.76 -2.32
CA ALA A 115 -8.34 -17.46 -1.99
C ALA A 115 -9.19 -16.73 -0.93
N GLN A 116 -10.52 -16.85 -0.99
CA GLN A 116 -11.42 -16.29 0.02
C GLN A 116 -11.20 -16.94 1.39
N TYR A 117 -11.14 -18.27 1.48
CA TYR A 117 -10.82 -18.99 2.73
C TYR A 117 -9.46 -18.60 3.28
N LYS A 118 -8.44 -18.46 2.42
CA LYS A 118 -7.12 -18.01 2.85
C LYS A 118 -7.15 -16.58 3.42
N ARG A 119 -7.90 -15.67 2.80
CA ARG A 119 -8.06 -14.29 3.31
C ARG A 119 -8.79 -14.28 4.65
N ALA A 120 -9.88 -15.04 4.78
CA ALA A 120 -10.62 -15.16 6.03
C ALA A 120 -9.72 -15.69 7.17
N ALA A 121 -8.96 -16.74 6.92
CA ALA A 121 -8.02 -17.28 7.89
C ALA A 121 -6.94 -16.27 8.28
N THR A 122 -6.36 -15.54 7.31
CA THR A 122 -5.35 -14.51 7.60
C THR A 122 -5.94 -13.35 8.39
N ALA A 123 -7.14 -12.92 8.08
CA ALA A 123 -7.84 -11.83 8.78
C ALA A 123 -8.18 -12.19 10.23
N SER A 124 -8.53 -13.46 10.50
CA SER A 124 -8.87 -13.95 11.85
C SER A 124 -7.65 -14.16 12.76
N LEU A 125 -6.45 -14.32 12.17
CA LEU A 125 -5.20 -14.50 12.93
C LEU A 125 -4.59 -13.19 13.43
N ALA A 126 -5.12 -12.05 12.99
CA ALA A 126 -4.58 -10.75 13.35
C ALA A 126 -4.85 -10.44 14.84
N ASP A 127 -3.80 -10.36 15.63
CA ASP A 127 -3.83 -9.84 17.00
C ASP A 127 -3.99 -8.30 16.94
N ALA A 128 -5.17 -7.88 16.51
CA ALA A 128 -5.49 -6.50 16.21
C ALA A 128 -5.45 -5.60 17.45
N ASP A 129 -5.76 -6.15 18.62
CA ASP A 129 -5.87 -5.39 19.86
C ASP A 129 -4.49 -4.94 20.39
N ARG A 130 -3.43 -5.63 19.99
CA ARG A 130 -2.05 -5.34 20.43
C ARG A 130 -1.22 -4.53 19.44
N ASN A 131 -1.53 -4.62 18.15
CA ASN A 131 -0.75 -3.95 17.12
C ASN A 131 -1.65 -3.19 16.13
N PRO A 132 -1.78 -1.86 16.25
CA PRO A 132 -2.64 -1.06 15.38
C PRO A 132 -2.22 -1.06 13.91
N PHE A 133 -1.00 -1.55 13.59
CA PHE A 133 -0.51 -1.68 12.21
C PHE A 133 -0.92 -2.99 11.54
N GLN A 134 -1.50 -3.93 12.28
CA GLN A 134 -2.15 -5.10 11.70
C GLN A 134 -3.47 -4.70 11.02
N TRP A 135 -3.89 -5.50 10.05
CA TRP A 135 -5.25 -5.39 9.52
C TRP A 135 -6.14 -6.39 10.23
N ASN A 136 -7.30 -5.92 10.67
CA ASN A 136 -8.38 -6.76 11.16
C ASN A 136 -9.54 -6.64 10.18
N ALA A 137 -10.02 -7.77 9.68
CA ALA A 137 -11.10 -7.79 8.72
C ALA A 137 -11.92 -9.09 8.85
N GLU A 138 -13.18 -8.98 8.49
CA GLU A 138 -14.11 -10.09 8.31
C GLU A 138 -14.32 -10.31 6.81
N VAL A 139 -14.31 -11.58 6.38
CA VAL A 139 -14.66 -11.96 5.01
C VAL A 139 -16.06 -12.57 5.01
N ILE A 140 -16.98 -11.90 4.36
CA ILE A 140 -18.37 -12.34 4.18
C ILE A 140 -18.44 -12.95 2.79
N PHE A 141 -18.69 -14.26 2.73
CA PHE A 141 -18.79 -14.99 1.47
C PHE A 141 -20.05 -14.58 0.72
N GLY A 142 -19.93 -14.38 -0.59
CA GLY A 142 -21.04 -14.11 -1.48
C GLY A 142 -21.84 -15.37 -1.83
N ARG A 143 -22.74 -15.23 -2.81
CA ARG A 143 -23.58 -16.34 -3.29
C ARG A 143 -22.81 -17.42 -4.04
N ASP A 144 -21.70 -17.02 -4.63
CA ASP A 144 -20.80 -17.88 -5.40
C ASP A 144 -19.33 -17.58 -5.11
N ALA A 145 -18.44 -18.30 -5.79
CA ALA A 145 -17.00 -18.17 -5.59
C ALA A 145 -16.41 -16.83 -6.05
N GLU A 146 -17.13 -16.09 -6.89
CA GLU A 146 -16.64 -14.90 -7.56
C GLU A 146 -16.97 -13.62 -6.78
N GLU A 147 -17.94 -13.69 -5.85
CA GLU A 147 -18.40 -12.56 -5.05
C GLU A 147 -18.10 -12.76 -3.57
N TYR A 148 -17.51 -11.74 -2.94
CA TYR A 148 -17.32 -11.69 -1.49
C TYR A 148 -17.13 -10.24 -1.01
N THR A 149 -17.44 -10.00 0.27
CA THR A 149 -17.22 -8.72 0.91
C THR A 149 -16.08 -8.85 1.94
N ILE A 150 -15.23 -7.83 2.02
CA ILE A 150 -14.27 -7.68 3.12
C ILE A 150 -14.69 -6.47 3.94
N LEU A 151 -15.02 -6.70 5.20
CA LEU A 151 -15.31 -5.66 6.16
C LEU A 151 -14.07 -5.43 7.04
N TYR A 152 -13.39 -4.30 6.84
CA TYR A 152 -12.23 -3.94 7.65
C TYR A 152 -12.65 -3.26 8.94
N HIS A 153 -12.14 -3.74 10.08
CA HIS A 153 -12.29 -3.14 11.40
C HIS A 153 -11.05 -2.34 11.79
N GLN A 154 -9.88 -2.72 11.26
CA GLN A 154 -8.61 -2.05 11.48
C GLN A 154 -7.78 -2.05 10.20
N CYS A 155 -7.06 -0.96 9.96
CA CYS A 155 -6.21 -0.78 8.78
C CYS A 155 -4.83 -0.23 9.17
N GLY A 156 -3.78 -0.97 8.85
CA GLY A 156 -2.40 -0.57 9.13
C GLY A 156 -1.98 0.72 8.42
N LEU A 157 -2.55 1.03 7.25
CA LEU A 157 -2.29 2.31 6.57
C LEU A 157 -2.92 3.49 7.32
N CYS A 158 -4.10 3.31 7.92
CA CYS A 158 -4.69 4.34 8.77
C CYS A 158 -3.85 4.59 10.03
N ALA A 159 -3.32 3.55 10.64
CA ALA A 159 -2.39 3.67 11.77
C ALA A 159 -1.10 4.39 11.35
N LEU A 160 -0.54 4.03 10.20
CA LEU A 160 0.65 4.68 9.62
C LEU A 160 0.39 6.16 9.35
N GLY A 161 -0.72 6.49 8.70
CA GLY A 161 -1.09 7.89 8.41
C GLY A 161 -1.19 8.74 9.68
N ARG A 162 -1.84 8.20 10.74
CA ARG A 162 -1.92 8.88 12.04
C ARG A 162 -0.55 9.03 12.70
N GLN A 163 0.26 7.97 12.75
CA GLN A 163 1.61 8.03 13.33
C GLN A 163 2.49 9.07 12.65
N GLU A 164 2.36 9.19 11.32
CA GLU A 164 3.19 10.09 10.53
C GLU A 164 2.62 11.53 10.41
N GLY A 165 1.44 11.80 10.98
CA GLY A 165 0.77 13.10 10.87
C GLY A 165 0.18 13.37 9.48
N LEU A 166 -0.05 12.34 8.69
CA LEU A 166 -0.50 12.40 7.29
C LEU A 166 -1.78 11.58 7.03
N PRO A 167 -2.81 11.63 7.93
CA PRO A 167 -4.02 10.84 7.74
C PRO A 167 -4.79 11.24 6.47
N HIS A 168 -4.72 12.51 6.06
CA HIS A 168 -5.38 13.05 4.86
C HIS A 168 -4.87 12.42 3.54
N LEU A 169 -3.67 11.80 3.55
CA LEU A 169 -3.13 11.13 2.37
C LEU A 169 -3.57 9.66 2.24
N VAL A 170 -4.09 9.06 3.30
CA VAL A 170 -4.48 7.65 3.29
C VAL A 170 -5.58 7.33 2.27
N PRO A 171 -6.59 8.19 2.00
CA PRO A 171 -7.60 7.95 0.97
C PRO A 171 -7.00 7.69 -0.42
N TYR A 172 -5.91 8.38 -0.78
CA TYR A 172 -5.22 8.18 -2.06
C TYR A 172 -4.53 6.82 -2.15
N LEU A 173 -4.07 6.27 -1.01
CA LEU A 173 -3.52 4.91 -0.94
C LEU A 173 -4.64 3.87 -1.05
N CYS A 174 -5.80 4.12 -0.44
CA CYS A 174 -6.97 3.25 -0.55
C CYS A 174 -7.51 3.18 -1.99
N ALA A 175 -7.41 4.27 -2.77
CA ALA A 175 -7.87 4.30 -4.17
C ALA A 175 -7.12 3.28 -5.06
N LEU A 176 -5.91 2.86 -4.68
CA LEU A 176 -5.12 1.87 -5.42
C LEU A 176 -5.76 0.47 -5.46
N ASP A 177 -6.64 0.16 -4.52
CA ASP A 177 -7.31 -1.14 -4.50
C ASP A 177 -8.18 -1.33 -5.74
N THR A 178 -8.85 -0.28 -6.23
CA THR A 178 -9.62 -0.35 -7.47
C THR A 178 -8.74 -0.75 -8.64
N MET A 179 -7.58 -0.10 -8.79
CA MET A 179 -6.64 -0.43 -9.87
C MET A 179 -6.12 -1.87 -9.77
N SER A 180 -5.78 -2.31 -8.57
CA SER A 180 -5.23 -3.65 -8.35
C SER A 180 -6.28 -4.74 -8.62
N VAL A 181 -7.53 -4.52 -8.22
CA VAL A 181 -8.65 -5.43 -8.47
C VAL A 181 -8.97 -5.50 -9.96
N ASP A 182 -9.01 -4.36 -10.67
CA ASP A 182 -9.23 -4.33 -12.11
C ASP A 182 -8.14 -5.11 -12.87
N TRP A 183 -6.87 -4.98 -12.50
CA TRP A 183 -5.79 -5.73 -13.14
C TRP A 183 -5.87 -7.25 -12.89
N MET A 184 -6.48 -7.65 -11.78
CA MET A 184 -6.77 -9.05 -11.49
C MET A 184 -8.05 -9.56 -12.17
N GLY A 185 -8.76 -8.71 -12.93
CA GLY A 185 -9.99 -9.06 -13.65
C GLY A 185 -11.26 -9.00 -12.81
N GLY A 186 -11.22 -8.35 -11.64
CA GLY A 186 -12.37 -8.16 -10.76
C GLY A 186 -12.97 -6.76 -10.83
N ARG A 187 -14.00 -6.53 -10.05
CA ARG A 187 -14.59 -5.21 -9.79
C ARG A 187 -14.63 -4.93 -8.30
N LEU A 188 -14.22 -3.75 -7.88
CA LEU A 188 -14.31 -3.31 -6.50
C LEU A 188 -15.50 -2.36 -6.32
N TYR A 189 -16.41 -2.75 -5.44
CA TYR A 189 -17.46 -1.88 -4.95
C TYR A 189 -17.12 -1.47 -3.52
N ARG A 190 -16.90 -0.18 -3.30
CA ARG A 190 -16.55 0.35 -1.98
C ARG A 190 -17.51 1.46 -1.60
N THR A 191 -18.21 1.29 -0.49
CA THR A 191 -19.15 2.28 0.04
C THR A 191 -18.50 3.20 1.07
N LYS A 192 -17.50 2.70 1.81
CA LYS A 192 -16.80 3.43 2.88
C LYS A 192 -15.34 3.01 2.98
N THR A 193 -14.51 3.86 3.60
CA THR A 193 -13.15 3.57 4.03
C THR A 193 -13.02 3.81 5.53
N LEU A 194 -11.93 3.33 6.14
CA LEU A 194 -11.54 3.66 7.52
C LEU A 194 -10.69 4.93 7.60
N ALA A 195 -10.33 5.48 6.43
CA ALA A 195 -9.54 6.71 6.29
C ALA A 195 -10.44 7.94 6.23
#